data_6e262bc72ff3b61e496fbb864206cd5c
#
_entry.id   6e262bc72ff3b61e496fbb864206cd5c
#
_cell.length_a   1.000
_cell.length_b   1.000
_cell.length_c   1.000
_cell.angle_alpha   90.00
_cell.angle_beta   90.00
_cell.angle_gamma   90.00
#
_symmetry.space_group_name_H-M   'P 1'
#
loop_
_entity.id
_entity.type
_entity.pdbx_description
1 polymer ?
#
loop_
_entity_poly.entity_id
_entity_poly.type
_entity_poly.pdbx_seq_one_letter_code
_entity_poly.pdbx_strand_id
1 'polypeptide(L)'
;IMFWSLPDVLIITLSRFHNDANRKITTHIDCKLEDIDLSEFVIGYNKEHYIYNIYATSEHNGNQQGGHYTANVKINNKWYNINDNVISQINKTNVINSKTYVIFLEKKGVAI
;
A
#
# COMPACT_ATOMS: atom_id res chain seq x y z
N ILE A 1 -18.20 3.66 -2.82
CA ILE A 1 -17.59 4.96 -2.45
C ILE A 1 -17.10 5.64 -3.70
N MET A 2 -17.42 6.92 -3.80
CA MET A 2 -16.98 7.74 -4.94
C MET A 2 -16.28 8.99 -4.41
N PHE A 3 -15.29 9.46 -5.15
CA PHE A 3 -14.51 10.64 -4.80
C PHE A 3 -14.68 11.71 -5.87
N TRP A 4 -14.61 12.97 -5.47
CA TRP A 4 -14.58 14.08 -6.43
C TRP A 4 -13.24 14.07 -7.19
N SER A 5 -12.15 13.91 -6.47
CA SER A 5 -10.80 13.81 -7.02
C SER A 5 -9.95 12.97 -6.08
N LEU A 6 -8.77 12.54 -6.55
CA LEU A 6 -7.80 11.82 -5.76
C LEU A 6 -6.45 12.56 -5.79
N PRO A 7 -5.66 12.50 -4.71
CA PRO A 7 -4.38 13.19 -4.63
C PRO A 7 -3.29 12.52 -5.48
N ASP A 8 -2.17 13.22 -5.65
CA ASP A 8 -1.00 12.68 -6.34
C ASP A 8 -0.34 11.54 -5.56
N VAL A 9 -0.35 11.64 -4.23
CA VAL A 9 0.09 10.57 -3.33
C VAL A 9 -1.12 10.10 -2.52
N LEU A 10 -1.41 8.82 -2.61
CA LEU A 10 -2.55 8.20 -1.96
C LEU A 10 -2.06 7.18 -0.95
N ILE A 11 -2.59 7.26 0.27
CA ILE A 11 -2.24 6.33 1.35
C ILE A 11 -3.49 5.54 1.71
N ILE A 12 -3.40 4.23 1.61
CA ILE A 12 -4.50 3.32 1.94
C ILE A 12 -4.11 2.47 3.13
N THR A 13 -4.89 2.56 4.19
CA THR A 13 -4.73 1.72 5.37
C THR A 13 -5.75 0.59 5.30
N LEU A 14 -5.25 -0.65 5.44
CA LEU A 14 -6.12 -1.82 5.44
C LEU A 14 -6.69 -2.04 6.84
N SER A 15 -7.99 -2.25 6.92
CA SER A 15 -8.65 -2.54 8.19
C SER A 15 -8.48 -4.02 8.53
N ARG A 16 -7.45 -4.32 9.34
CA ARG A 16 -7.06 -5.69 9.63
C ARG A 16 -7.41 -6.15 11.04
N PHE A 17 -8.04 -5.29 11.85
CA PHE A 17 -8.42 -5.63 13.20
C PHE A 17 -9.93 -5.70 13.34
N HIS A 18 -10.41 -6.72 14.06
CA HIS A 18 -11.82 -6.80 14.44
C HIS A 18 -12.14 -5.79 15.55
N ASN A 19 -13.43 -5.55 15.78
CA ASN A 19 -13.88 -4.60 16.80
C ASN A 19 -13.40 -4.97 18.22
N ASP A 20 -13.11 -6.23 18.48
CA ASP A 20 -12.61 -6.70 19.78
C ASP A 20 -11.09 -6.53 19.93
N ALA A 21 -10.42 -5.88 19.01
CA ALA A 21 -9.04 -5.44 19.06
C ALA A 21 -7.98 -6.55 19.16
N ASN A 22 -8.33 -7.77 19.57
CA ASN A 22 -7.37 -8.85 19.76
C ASN A 22 -7.26 -9.77 18.54
N ARG A 23 -8.08 -9.58 17.53
CA ARG A 23 -8.15 -10.43 16.36
C ARG A 23 -7.70 -9.67 15.13
N LYS A 24 -6.56 -10.08 14.59
CA LYS A 24 -6.02 -9.52 13.36
C LYS A 24 -6.50 -10.33 12.16
N ILE A 25 -6.93 -9.62 11.14
CA ILE A 25 -7.26 -10.22 9.84
C ILE A 25 -5.96 -10.34 9.05
N THR A 26 -5.56 -11.58 8.76
CA THR A 26 -4.30 -11.87 8.05
C THR A 26 -4.53 -12.37 6.63
N THR A 27 -5.70 -12.14 6.07
CA THR A 27 -6.03 -12.55 4.72
C THR A 27 -5.09 -11.88 3.71
N HIS A 28 -4.58 -12.66 2.78
CA HIS A 28 -3.80 -12.13 1.68
C HIS A 28 -4.66 -11.28 0.76
N ILE A 29 -4.17 -10.10 0.41
CA ILE A 29 -4.84 -9.19 -0.50
C ILE A 29 -4.19 -9.30 -1.86
N ASP A 30 -4.96 -9.68 -2.87
CA ASP A 30 -4.50 -9.67 -4.25
C ASP A 30 -4.53 -8.25 -4.77
N CYS A 31 -3.35 -7.72 -5.09
CA CYS A 31 -3.21 -6.37 -5.60
C CYS A 31 -1.99 -6.29 -6.50
N LYS A 32 -2.18 -5.79 -7.72
CA LYS A 32 -1.03 -5.51 -8.58
C LYS A 32 -0.29 -4.27 -8.09
N LEU A 33 1.00 -4.18 -8.40
CA LEU A 33 1.86 -3.11 -7.90
C LEU A 33 1.88 -1.89 -8.81
N GLU A 34 1.54 -2.05 -10.08
CA GLU A 34 1.66 -1.00 -11.08
C GLU A 34 0.38 -0.86 -11.89
N ASP A 35 0.20 0.34 -12.45
CA ASP A 35 -0.92 0.63 -13.36
C ASP A 35 -2.29 0.34 -12.75
N ILE A 36 -2.46 0.77 -11.49
CA ILE A 36 -3.72 0.64 -10.77
C ILE A 36 -4.63 1.80 -11.20
N ASP A 37 -5.68 1.51 -11.93
CA ASP A 37 -6.61 2.52 -12.45
C ASP A 37 -7.76 2.72 -11.47
N LEU A 38 -7.78 3.87 -10.82
CA LEU A 38 -8.83 4.27 -9.89
C LEU A 38 -9.82 5.27 -10.49
N SER A 39 -9.76 5.49 -11.81
CA SER A 39 -10.58 6.51 -12.47
C SER A 39 -12.08 6.26 -12.32
N GLU A 40 -12.52 5.01 -12.23
CA GLU A 40 -13.93 4.67 -12.07
C GLU A 40 -14.53 5.15 -10.73
N PHE A 41 -13.68 5.45 -9.75
CA PHE A 41 -14.11 5.93 -8.43
C PHE A 41 -14.15 7.46 -8.33
N VAL A 42 -13.84 8.17 -9.42
CA VAL A 42 -13.74 9.63 -9.45
C VAL A 42 -14.86 10.20 -10.30
N ILE A 43 -15.60 11.16 -9.75
CA ILE A 43 -16.75 11.80 -10.42
C ILE A 43 -16.53 13.26 -10.78
N GLY A 44 -15.36 13.83 -10.51
CA GLY A 44 -15.04 15.22 -10.81
C GLY A 44 -14.98 15.52 -12.30
N TYR A 45 -14.96 16.81 -12.64
CA TYR A 45 -15.00 17.27 -14.03
C TYR A 45 -13.81 16.85 -14.87
N ASN A 46 -12.63 16.89 -14.30
CA ASN A 46 -11.42 16.47 -14.98
C ASN A 46 -11.17 15.01 -14.67
N LYS A 47 -11.80 14.14 -15.45
CA LYS A 47 -11.47 12.73 -15.40
C LYS A 47 -10.13 12.50 -16.06
N GLU A 48 -9.09 13.05 -15.45
CA GLU A 48 -7.75 12.65 -15.76
C GLU A 48 -7.61 11.16 -15.44
N HIS A 49 -6.59 10.58 -16.01
CA HIS A 49 -6.31 9.17 -15.73
C HIS A 49 -5.72 9.06 -14.33
N TYR A 50 -6.52 8.58 -13.40
CA TYR A 50 -6.07 8.31 -12.03
C TYR A 50 -5.43 6.93 -11.96
N ILE A 51 -4.26 6.82 -12.57
CA ILE A 51 -3.48 5.58 -12.61
C ILE A 51 -2.34 5.71 -11.63
N TYR A 52 -2.19 4.72 -10.73
CA TYR A 52 -1.24 4.76 -9.63
C TYR A 52 -0.30 3.58 -9.67
N ASN A 53 0.90 3.79 -9.15
CA ASN A 53 1.85 2.74 -8.84
C ASN A 53 2.08 2.70 -7.34
N ILE A 54 2.21 1.50 -6.78
CA ILE A 54 2.61 1.33 -5.38
C ILE A 54 4.13 1.52 -5.31
N TYR A 55 4.60 2.41 -4.42
CA TYR A 55 6.03 2.65 -4.24
C TYR A 55 6.53 2.24 -2.86
N ALA A 56 5.63 1.99 -1.92
CA ALA A 56 5.99 1.53 -0.58
C ALA A 56 4.81 0.86 0.10
N THR A 57 5.11 -0.02 1.02
CA THR A 57 4.11 -0.60 1.93
C THR A 57 4.66 -0.62 3.34
N SER A 58 3.78 -0.61 4.32
CA SER A 58 4.12 -0.91 5.70
C SER A 58 3.49 -2.24 6.08
N GLU A 59 4.27 -3.07 6.73
CA GLU A 59 3.82 -4.36 7.24
C GLU A 59 3.68 -4.31 8.75
N HIS A 60 2.71 -4.99 9.27
CA HIS A 60 2.53 -5.13 10.71
C HIS A 60 2.52 -6.61 11.08
N ASN A 61 3.37 -6.97 12.04
CA ASN A 61 3.46 -8.32 12.58
C ASN A 61 3.10 -8.25 14.07
N GLY A 62 2.05 -8.97 14.46
CA GLY A 62 1.56 -8.93 15.83
C GLY A 62 0.08 -8.60 15.93
N ASN A 63 -0.33 -8.01 17.04
CA ASN A 63 -1.71 -7.59 17.26
C ASN A 63 -1.81 -6.09 17.53
N GLN A 64 -3.03 -5.60 17.76
CA GLN A 64 -3.28 -4.17 17.94
C GLN A 64 -2.61 -3.60 19.19
N GLN A 65 -2.36 -4.42 20.21
CA GLN A 65 -1.75 -4.01 21.48
C GLN A 65 -0.22 -4.04 21.44
N GLY A 66 0.35 -4.72 20.48
CA GLY A 66 1.79 -4.83 20.33
C GLY A 66 2.12 -5.46 19.00
N GLY A 67 3.33 -5.24 18.55
CA GLY A 67 3.78 -5.81 17.30
C GLY A 67 5.00 -5.09 16.78
N HIS A 68 5.37 -5.44 15.56
CA HIS A 68 6.55 -4.92 14.92
C HIS A 68 6.19 -4.46 13.51
N TYR A 69 6.64 -3.26 13.16
CA TYR A 69 6.42 -2.68 11.84
C TYR A 69 7.68 -2.80 11.00
N THR A 70 7.51 -3.18 9.76
CA THR A 70 8.56 -3.14 8.74
C THR A 70 8.04 -2.42 7.52
N ALA A 71 8.93 -2.08 6.60
CA ALA A 71 8.55 -1.38 5.38
C ALA A 71 9.11 -2.08 4.15
N ASN A 72 8.36 -2.05 3.06
CA ASN A 72 8.86 -2.40 1.74
C ASN A 72 8.89 -1.13 0.91
N VAL A 73 10.02 -0.88 0.24
CA VAL A 73 10.19 0.31 -0.59
C VAL A 73 10.76 -0.05 -1.93
N LYS A 74 10.34 0.68 -2.96
CA LYS A 74 10.85 0.53 -4.32
C LYS A 74 11.90 1.59 -4.59
N ILE A 75 13.10 1.15 -4.92
CA ILE A 75 14.23 2.03 -5.25
C ILE A 75 14.86 1.51 -6.55
N ASN A 76 14.94 2.35 -7.58
CA ASN A 76 15.53 1.98 -8.87
C ASN A 76 14.96 0.69 -9.45
N ASN A 77 13.63 0.56 -9.41
CA ASN A 77 12.87 -0.61 -9.91
C ASN A 77 13.14 -1.91 -9.17
N LYS A 78 13.73 -1.84 -7.98
CA LYS A 78 13.94 -2.99 -7.11
C LYS A 78 13.23 -2.77 -5.79
N TRP A 79 12.76 -3.83 -5.19
CA TRP A 79 12.07 -3.79 -3.92
C TRP A 79 12.98 -4.22 -2.78
N TYR A 80 12.88 -3.51 -1.67
CA TYR A 80 13.67 -3.77 -0.46
C TYR A 80 12.76 -3.82 0.75
N ASN A 81 13.03 -4.75 1.65
CA ASN A 81 12.39 -4.78 2.97
C ASN A 81 13.33 -4.11 3.96
N ILE A 82 12.78 -3.18 4.73
CA ILE A 82 13.50 -2.47 5.78
C ILE A 82 12.94 -2.91 7.12
N ASN A 83 13.76 -3.60 7.90
CA ASN A 83 13.44 -4.09 9.22
C ASN A 83 14.45 -3.50 10.20
N ASP A 84 14.08 -2.39 10.85
CA ASP A 84 14.97 -1.57 11.66
C ASP A 84 16.22 -1.17 10.86
N ASN A 85 17.40 -1.65 11.23
CA ASN A 85 18.63 -1.35 10.51
C ASN A 85 19.03 -2.42 9.49
N VAL A 86 18.18 -3.41 9.24
CA VAL A 86 18.44 -4.48 8.28
C VAL A 86 17.66 -4.19 7.00
N ILE A 87 18.38 -4.08 5.89
CA ILE A 87 17.80 -3.85 4.57
C ILE A 87 18.08 -5.07 3.71
N SER A 88 17.03 -5.65 3.15
CA SER A 88 17.12 -6.86 2.32
C SER A 88 16.38 -6.66 1.01
N GLN A 89 16.97 -7.05 -0.10
CA GLN A 89 16.25 -7.06 -1.37
C GLN A 89 15.21 -8.18 -1.37
N ILE A 90 14.00 -7.87 -1.81
CA ILE A 90 12.90 -8.85 -1.91
C ILE A 90 12.39 -8.93 -3.34
N ASN A 91 11.71 -10.03 -3.64
CA ASN A 91 11.02 -10.19 -4.91
C ASN A 91 9.72 -9.38 -4.85
N LYS A 92 9.35 -8.75 -5.98
CA LYS A 92 8.10 -7.98 -6.07
C LYS A 92 6.86 -8.80 -5.72
N THR A 93 6.90 -10.11 -5.89
CA THR A 93 5.78 -11.00 -5.53
C THR A 93 5.56 -11.08 -4.02
N ASN A 94 6.52 -10.64 -3.22
CA ASN A 94 6.46 -10.65 -1.75
C ASN A 94 6.12 -9.29 -1.16
N VAL A 95 5.88 -8.27 -1.99
CA VAL A 95 5.61 -6.90 -1.51
C VAL A 95 4.26 -6.81 -0.84
N ILE A 96 3.23 -7.38 -1.46
CA ILE A 96 1.88 -7.46 -0.87
C ILE A 96 1.72 -8.87 -0.30
N ASN A 97 1.42 -8.95 0.99
CA ASN A 97 1.32 -10.22 1.69
C ASN A 97 0.33 -10.08 2.87
N SER A 98 0.20 -11.13 3.67
CA SER A 98 -0.74 -11.15 4.80
C SER A 98 -0.42 -10.13 5.90
N LYS A 99 0.78 -9.58 5.91
CA LYS A 99 1.22 -8.57 6.88
C LYS A 99 1.05 -7.15 6.37
N THR A 100 0.72 -6.94 5.11
CA THR A 100 0.56 -5.61 4.53
C THR A 100 -0.53 -4.86 5.27
N TYR A 101 -0.20 -3.68 5.76
CA TYR A 101 -1.09 -2.86 6.59
C TYR A 101 -1.39 -1.51 5.95
N VAL A 102 -0.38 -0.83 5.41
CA VAL A 102 -0.54 0.45 4.73
C VAL A 102 0.11 0.37 3.36
N ILE A 103 -0.57 0.91 2.36
CA ILE A 103 -0.11 0.93 0.97
C ILE A 103 0.04 2.38 0.55
N PHE A 104 1.21 2.72 0.01
CA PHE A 104 1.54 4.06 -0.48
C PHE A 104 1.60 4.03 -2.00
N LEU A 105 0.74 4.85 -2.62
CA LEU A 105 0.63 4.93 -4.08
C LEU A 105 0.99 6.32 -4.56
N GLU A 106 1.63 6.39 -5.73
CA GLU A 106 1.88 7.65 -6.42
C GLU A 106 1.22 7.63 -7.79
N LYS A 107 0.63 8.76 -8.17
CA LYS A 107 -0.02 8.93 -9.47
C LYS A 107 1.03 8.92 -10.56
N LYS A 108 0.78 8.15 -11.62
CA LYS A 108 1.68 8.08 -12.76
C LYS A 108 1.79 9.43 -13.46
N GLY A 109 3.01 9.76 -13.88
CA GLY A 109 3.27 10.99 -14.61
C GLY A 109 3.45 12.22 -13.73
N VAL A 110 3.42 12.07 -12.41
CA VAL A 110 3.65 13.16 -11.46
C VAL A 110 5.06 13.05 -10.92
N ALA A 111 5.80 14.16 -10.92
CA ALA A 111 7.12 14.23 -10.29
C ALA A 111 6.94 14.48 -8.80
N ILE A 112 7.38 13.53 -8.02
CA ILE A 112 7.28 13.59 -6.56
C ILE A 112 8.66 13.75 -5.96
#